data_9aeb6aa29009e2ac2059f952d9676f74
#
_entry.id   9aeb6aa29009e2ac2059f952d9676f74
#
_cell.length_a   1.000
_cell.length_b   1.000
_cell.length_c   1.000
_cell.angle_alpha   90.00
_cell.angle_beta   90.00
_cell.angle_gamma   90.00
#
_symmetry.space_group_name_H-M   'P 1'
#
loop_
_entity.id
_entity.type
_entity.pdbx_description
1 polymer ?
#
loop_
_entity_poly.entity_id
_entity_poly.type
_entity_poly.pdbx_seq_one_letter_code
_entity_poly.pdbx_strand_id
1 'polypeptide(L)'
;VFCHVSETTGTTAGALLIAGSIATDHLMSFAGKFEDSLVVEQLHKLSVSFLVDDLEIRRGGVAPNMCFGLAALGLRPVLVGSAGEDFADYRSWLERHGVDCDSVRISESKHTARFVCTTDSTMAQFASFYPGAMSEARLIELAPIVSRVGDPAYVLIGADDPDGMLRHTEECRQRGYPFIADPSQQLAFGEGGLIRELIDGAAILFSNEYESHMIEQKTGWSADEVLAKVGLQVTTLGADGVRIKRAGEEDIVVPAAKDVAAVEPT
;
A
#
# COMPACT_ATOMS: atom_id res chain seq x y z
N VAL A 1 11.25 1.88 26.45
CA VAL A 1 12.44 1.03 26.55
C VAL A 1 13.10 1.09 25.18
N PHE A 2 14.13 1.91 25.04
CA PHE A 2 14.92 1.97 23.80
C PHE A 2 15.77 0.72 23.73
N CYS A 3 15.52 -0.13 22.75
CA CYS A 3 16.41 -1.21 22.38
C CYS A 3 17.64 -0.59 21.71
N HIS A 4 18.81 -0.67 22.35
CA HIS A 4 20.08 -0.37 21.73
C HIS A 4 20.31 -1.43 20.64
N VAL A 5 20.15 -1.03 19.39
CA VAL A 5 20.68 -1.78 18.26
C VAL A 5 22.18 -1.50 18.23
N SER A 6 22.98 -2.53 18.55
CA SER A 6 24.42 -2.49 18.43
C SER A 6 24.80 -2.20 16.98
N GLU A 7 25.66 -1.19 16.78
CA GLU A 7 26.30 -0.91 15.49
C GLU A 7 27.03 -2.15 14.99
N THR A 8 26.41 -2.86 14.05
CA THR A 8 27.09 -3.85 13.24
C THR A 8 27.78 -3.13 12.09
N THR A 9 29.09 -3.23 12.09
CA THR A 9 30.02 -2.73 11.09
C THR A 9 29.57 -2.96 9.65
N GLY A 10 29.35 -1.86 8.93
CA GLY A 10 29.69 -1.64 7.53
C GLY A 10 29.37 -2.70 6.48
N THR A 11 28.09 -3.05 6.31
CA THR A 11 27.52 -3.38 5.01
C THR A 11 26.62 -2.20 4.66
N THR A 12 26.89 -1.51 3.56
CA THR A 12 25.96 -0.52 3.02
C THR A 12 24.67 -1.24 2.73
N ALA A 13 23.71 -1.12 3.64
CA ALA A 13 22.38 -1.64 3.41
C ALA A 13 21.88 -1.02 2.09
N GLY A 14 21.56 -1.84 1.08
CA GLY A 14 21.08 -1.35 -0.20
C GLY A 14 19.82 -0.50 -0.03
N ALA A 15 19.47 0.29 -1.04
CA ALA A 15 18.30 1.15 -1.01
C ALA A 15 16.99 0.36 -0.80
N LEU A 16 16.04 0.94 -0.08
CA LEU A 16 14.68 0.41 0.01
C LEU A 16 13.77 1.23 -0.88
N LEU A 17 13.30 0.65 -1.98
CA LEU A 17 12.33 1.27 -2.87
C LEU A 17 10.94 0.79 -2.47
N ILE A 18 10.03 1.72 -2.25
CA ILE A 18 8.65 1.44 -1.86
C ILE A 18 7.72 1.94 -2.96
N ALA A 19 7.25 1.02 -3.78
CA ALA A 19 6.32 1.30 -4.88
C ALA A 19 4.88 1.01 -4.44
N GLY A 20 3.98 1.93 -4.75
CA GLY A 20 2.56 1.80 -4.43
C GLY A 20 1.81 3.12 -4.56
N SER A 21 0.50 3.06 -4.35
CA SER A 21 -0.39 4.21 -4.47
C SER A 21 0.01 5.37 -3.55
N ILE A 22 -0.11 6.59 -4.08
CA ILE A 22 -0.02 7.85 -3.34
C ILE A 22 -1.41 8.48 -3.39
N ALA A 23 -2.04 8.74 -2.23
CA ALA A 23 -3.41 9.22 -2.16
C ALA A 23 -3.63 10.22 -1.01
N THR A 24 -4.77 10.89 -1.04
CA THR A 24 -5.31 11.64 0.10
C THR A 24 -6.72 11.16 0.39
N ASP A 25 -7.09 11.13 1.68
CA ASP A 25 -8.41 10.75 2.14
C ASP A 25 -9.16 12.00 2.57
N HIS A 26 -10.34 12.23 1.97
CA HIS A 26 -11.23 13.34 2.26
C HIS A 26 -12.44 12.80 2.99
N LEU A 27 -12.45 12.94 4.30
CA LEU A 27 -13.47 12.39 5.18
C LEU A 27 -14.41 13.52 5.63
N MET A 28 -15.69 13.37 5.34
CA MET A 28 -16.71 14.35 5.64
C MET A 28 -17.75 13.77 6.59
N SER A 29 -18.25 14.59 7.50
CA SER A 29 -19.33 14.23 8.43
C SER A 29 -20.61 14.96 8.07
N PHE A 30 -21.71 14.21 7.98
CA PHE A 30 -23.04 14.72 7.78
C PHE A 30 -23.89 14.47 9.04
N ALA A 31 -24.36 15.53 9.69
CA ALA A 31 -25.11 15.42 10.95
C ALA A 31 -26.52 14.79 10.81
N GLY A 32 -27.08 14.78 9.59
CA GLY A 32 -28.34 14.13 9.28
C GLY A 32 -28.19 12.65 8.99
N LYS A 33 -29.25 12.04 8.48
CA LYS A 33 -29.25 10.67 7.97
C LYS A 33 -29.47 10.69 6.46
N PHE A 34 -28.75 9.87 5.73
CA PHE A 34 -28.93 9.75 4.29
C PHE A 34 -30.35 9.27 3.93
N GLU A 35 -30.91 8.34 4.73
CA GLU A 35 -32.25 7.82 4.50
C GLU A 35 -33.34 8.91 4.49
N ASP A 36 -33.19 9.96 5.29
CA ASP A 36 -34.14 11.08 5.34
C ASP A 36 -34.09 11.96 4.08
N SER A 37 -33.00 11.89 3.33
CA SER A 37 -32.75 12.70 2.13
C SER A 37 -32.99 11.90 0.82
N LEU A 38 -33.20 10.59 0.90
CA LEU A 38 -33.35 9.71 -0.24
C LEU A 38 -34.80 9.36 -0.45
N VAL A 39 -35.31 9.54 -1.67
CA VAL A 39 -36.64 9.08 -2.08
C VAL A 39 -36.43 7.81 -2.90
N VAL A 40 -36.70 6.64 -2.31
CA VAL A 40 -36.42 5.32 -2.87
C VAL A 40 -37.08 5.12 -4.25
N GLU A 41 -38.30 5.60 -4.44
CA GLU A 41 -39.02 5.50 -5.70
C GLU A 41 -38.42 6.38 -6.82
N GLN A 42 -37.56 7.32 -6.47
CA GLN A 42 -36.93 8.29 -7.40
C GLN A 42 -35.44 8.10 -7.57
N LEU A 43 -34.84 6.99 -7.10
CA LEU A 43 -33.41 6.73 -7.20
C LEU A 43 -32.87 6.79 -8.63
N HIS A 44 -33.70 6.50 -9.65
CA HIS A 44 -33.33 6.62 -11.06
C HIS A 44 -33.15 8.08 -11.54
N LYS A 45 -33.56 9.07 -10.75
CA LYS A 45 -33.39 10.51 -10.99
C LYS A 45 -32.70 11.19 -9.81
N LEU A 46 -31.85 10.44 -9.10
CA LEU A 46 -31.20 10.93 -7.90
C LEU A 46 -30.39 12.21 -8.18
N SER A 47 -30.71 13.27 -7.45
CA SER A 47 -29.95 14.51 -7.38
C SER A 47 -30.02 15.00 -5.93
N VAL A 48 -29.01 14.64 -5.14
CA VAL A 48 -28.94 14.96 -3.71
C VAL A 48 -27.66 15.70 -3.39
N SER A 49 -27.77 16.71 -2.54
CA SER A 49 -26.62 17.43 -1.99
C SER A 49 -26.72 17.38 -0.47
N PHE A 50 -25.61 17.07 0.17
CA PHE A 50 -25.49 17.09 1.62
C PHE A 50 -24.67 18.29 2.04
N LEU A 51 -25.16 19.04 3.02
CA LEU A 51 -24.37 20.02 3.72
C LEU A 51 -23.59 19.30 4.81
N VAL A 52 -22.27 19.23 4.65
CA VAL A 52 -21.38 18.57 5.61
C VAL A 52 -20.88 19.55 6.64
N ASP A 53 -20.72 19.09 7.87
CA ASP A 53 -20.32 19.93 8.99
C ASP A 53 -18.80 19.98 9.19
N ASP A 54 -18.11 18.92 8.74
CA ASP A 54 -16.67 18.80 8.90
C ASP A 54 -16.04 18.15 7.67
N LEU A 55 -14.80 18.52 7.39
CA LEU A 55 -13.94 17.95 6.37
C LEU A 55 -12.54 17.74 6.96
N GLU A 56 -12.16 16.48 7.11
CA GLU A 56 -10.81 16.09 7.46
C GLU A 56 -10.08 15.61 6.20
N ILE A 57 -8.89 16.15 5.93
CA ILE A 57 -8.03 15.69 4.84
C ILE A 57 -6.83 14.99 5.47
N ARG A 58 -6.74 13.68 5.22
CA ARG A 58 -5.63 12.84 5.69
C ARG A 58 -4.69 12.51 4.55
N ARG A 59 -3.41 12.35 4.90
CA ARG A 59 -2.39 11.84 4.01
C ARG A 59 -2.51 10.33 3.97
N GLY A 60 -2.66 9.75 2.78
CA GLY A 60 -2.93 8.33 2.59
C GLY A 60 -2.07 7.75 1.46
N GLY A 61 -2.46 6.56 1.03
CA GLY A 61 -1.75 5.77 0.03
C GLY A 61 -0.81 4.74 0.68
N VAL A 62 -0.65 3.63 -0.01
CA VAL A 62 0.08 2.47 0.52
C VAL A 62 1.58 2.80 0.69
N ALA A 63 2.21 3.30 -0.37
CA ALA A 63 3.65 3.54 -0.35
C ALA A 63 4.07 4.68 0.60
N PRO A 64 3.40 5.85 0.66
CA PRO A 64 3.76 6.90 1.61
C PRO A 64 3.64 6.47 3.07
N ASN A 65 2.59 5.70 3.42
CA ASN A 65 2.40 5.22 4.79
C ASN A 65 3.51 4.25 5.20
N MET A 66 3.90 3.32 4.31
CA MET A 66 5.05 2.43 4.53
C MET A 66 6.36 3.21 4.65
N CYS A 67 6.60 4.18 3.75
CA CYS A 67 7.78 5.03 3.80
C CYS A 67 7.85 5.81 5.13
N PHE A 68 6.75 6.38 5.57
CA PHE A 68 6.70 7.10 6.85
C PHE A 68 7.02 6.17 8.02
N GLY A 69 6.42 4.97 8.06
CA GLY A 69 6.70 3.97 9.10
C GLY A 69 8.18 3.55 9.13
N LEU A 70 8.77 3.26 7.96
CA LEU A 70 10.18 2.91 7.84
C LEU A 70 11.10 4.07 8.25
N ALA A 71 10.75 5.30 7.88
CA ALA A 71 11.50 6.49 8.27
C ALA A 71 11.43 6.74 9.79
N ALA A 72 10.28 6.51 10.41
CA ALA A 72 10.12 6.56 11.87
C ALA A 72 10.98 5.52 12.61
N LEU A 73 11.31 4.41 11.95
CA LEU A 73 12.25 3.39 12.43
C LEU A 73 13.73 3.73 12.12
N GLY A 74 14.00 4.91 11.56
CA GLY A 74 15.36 5.39 11.28
C GLY A 74 15.93 4.97 9.91
N LEU A 75 15.11 4.40 9.02
CA LEU A 75 15.49 4.08 7.64
C LEU A 75 15.28 5.29 6.71
N ARG A 76 15.82 5.20 5.49
CA ARG A 76 15.65 6.23 4.45
C ARG A 76 15.05 5.59 3.19
N PRO A 77 13.73 5.33 3.20
CA PRO A 77 13.06 4.72 2.06
C PRO A 77 12.94 5.70 0.88
N VAL A 78 12.94 5.15 -0.32
CA VAL A 78 12.71 5.86 -1.57
C VAL A 78 11.26 5.61 -2.00
N LEU A 79 10.46 6.66 -2.04
CA LEU A 79 9.06 6.60 -2.47
C LEU A 79 8.99 6.51 -3.99
N VAL A 80 8.31 5.48 -4.49
CA VAL A 80 8.06 5.25 -5.91
C VAL A 80 6.56 5.21 -6.14
N GLY A 81 6.04 6.09 -6.98
CA GLY A 81 4.63 6.19 -7.27
C GLY A 81 4.33 7.42 -8.11
N SER A 82 3.06 7.62 -8.44
CA SER A 82 2.63 8.78 -9.22
C SER A 82 1.62 9.62 -8.45
N ALA A 83 1.80 10.94 -8.50
CA ALA A 83 0.97 11.93 -7.85
C ALA A 83 0.71 13.12 -8.78
N GLY A 84 -0.24 13.98 -8.46
CA GLY A 84 -0.50 15.21 -9.17
C GLY A 84 0.31 16.38 -8.62
N GLU A 85 0.14 17.57 -9.22
CA GLU A 85 0.76 18.82 -8.73
C GLU A 85 0.33 19.17 -7.29
N ASP A 86 -0.84 18.69 -6.87
CA ASP A 86 -1.39 18.86 -5.52
C ASP A 86 -0.66 18.04 -4.44
N PHE A 87 0.37 17.28 -4.80
CA PHE A 87 1.21 16.51 -3.87
C PHE A 87 2.28 17.35 -3.14
N ALA A 88 2.52 18.59 -3.53
CA ALA A 88 3.66 19.38 -3.06
C ALA A 88 3.75 19.53 -1.51
N ASP A 89 2.62 19.77 -0.83
CA ASP A 89 2.58 19.86 0.64
C ASP A 89 2.83 18.51 1.30
N TYR A 90 2.24 17.45 0.76
CA TYR A 90 2.45 16.08 1.25
C TYR A 90 3.91 15.65 1.04
N ARG A 91 4.48 15.93 -0.14
CA ARG A 91 5.91 15.70 -0.43
C ARG A 91 6.81 16.36 0.62
N SER A 92 6.61 17.65 0.87
CA SER A 92 7.38 18.40 1.87
C SER A 92 7.27 17.80 3.27
N TRP A 93 6.10 17.27 3.62
CA TRP A 93 5.91 16.59 4.91
C TRP A 93 6.70 15.29 4.97
N LEU A 94 6.66 14.44 3.94
CA LEU A 94 7.41 13.18 3.87
C LEU A 94 8.92 13.41 3.91
N GLU A 95 9.42 14.39 3.15
CA GLU A 95 10.85 14.73 3.11
C GLU A 95 11.38 15.18 4.49
N ARG A 96 10.60 15.96 5.24
CA ARG A 96 10.93 16.32 6.63
C ARG A 96 11.02 15.13 7.57
N HIS A 97 10.36 14.02 7.25
CA HIS A 97 10.41 12.77 8.01
C HIS A 97 11.45 11.78 7.48
N GLY A 98 12.28 12.17 6.50
CA GLY A 98 13.40 11.36 6.03
C GLY A 98 13.09 10.45 4.83
N VAL A 99 11.95 10.64 4.17
CA VAL A 99 11.60 9.91 2.95
C VAL A 99 12.21 10.61 1.73
N ASP A 100 12.83 9.84 0.84
CA ASP A 100 13.28 10.33 -0.48
C ASP A 100 12.09 10.30 -1.46
N CYS A 101 11.63 11.48 -1.86
CA CYS A 101 10.51 11.67 -2.80
C CYS A 101 10.95 12.03 -4.23
N ASP A 102 12.24 12.00 -4.55
CA ASP A 102 12.74 12.43 -5.86
C ASP A 102 12.38 11.49 -7.01
N SER A 103 11.91 10.28 -6.69
CA SER A 103 11.44 9.31 -7.68
C SER A 103 9.92 9.32 -7.90
N VAL A 104 9.20 10.21 -7.23
CA VAL A 104 7.75 10.37 -7.46
C VAL A 104 7.53 11.03 -8.81
N ARG A 105 6.74 10.35 -9.67
CA ARG A 105 6.29 10.92 -10.93
C ARG A 105 5.17 11.94 -10.67
N ILE A 106 5.35 13.17 -11.11
CA ILE A 106 4.31 14.19 -11.04
C ILE A 106 3.56 14.23 -12.39
N SER A 107 2.26 13.99 -12.33
CA SER A 107 1.37 14.09 -13.49
C SER A 107 1.12 15.56 -13.84
N GLU A 108 1.22 15.88 -15.13
CA GLU A 108 0.92 17.23 -15.65
C GLU A 108 -0.58 17.48 -15.88
N SER A 109 -1.41 16.44 -15.80
CA SER A 109 -2.83 16.50 -16.20
C SER A 109 -3.81 15.91 -15.19
N LYS A 110 -3.33 15.21 -14.17
CA LYS A 110 -4.19 14.54 -13.19
C LYS A 110 -3.82 14.97 -11.78
N HIS A 111 -4.82 15.03 -10.92
CA HIS A 111 -4.61 15.19 -9.48
C HIS A 111 -4.13 13.89 -8.84
N THR A 112 -3.54 13.99 -7.66
CA THR A 112 -3.22 12.85 -6.79
C THR A 112 -4.49 12.02 -6.55
N ALA A 113 -4.33 10.71 -6.42
CA ALA A 113 -5.45 9.82 -6.12
C ALA A 113 -6.16 10.26 -4.83
N ARG A 114 -7.47 10.04 -4.77
CA ARG A 114 -8.29 10.59 -3.71
C ARG A 114 -9.42 9.65 -3.32
N PHE A 115 -9.47 9.30 -2.04
CA PHE A 115 -10.63 8.68 -1.44
C PHE A 115 -11.52 9.78 -0.86
N VAL A 116 -12.78 9.79 -1.21
CA VAL A 116 -13.76 10.75 -0.68
C VAL A 116 -14.88 9.96 -0.03
N CYS A 117 -15.10 10.19 1.25
CA CYS A 117 -16.13 9.50 2.02
C CYS A 117 -16.95 10.52 2.83
N THR A 118 -18.26 10.44 2.71
CA THR A 118 -19.17 11.16 3.59
C THR A 118 -19.88 10.14 4.48
N THR A 119 -19.78 10.33 5.80
CA THR A 119 -20.40 9.47 6.81
C THR A 119 -21.53 10.22 7.48
N ASP A 120 -22.69 9.61 7.62
CA ASP A 120 -23.85 10.17 8.28
C ASP A 120 -23.89 9.84 9.79
N SER A 121 -24.88 10.39 10.51
CA SER A 121 -25.04 10.19 11.96
C SER A 121 -25.31 8.73 12.36
N THR A 122 -25.65 7.85 11.41
CA THR A 122 -25.87 6.41 11.64
C THR A 122 -24.70 5.55 11.20
N MET A 123 -23.58 6.15 10.82
CA MET A 123 -22.39 5.50 10.28
C MET A 123 -22.59 4.90 8.88
N ALA A 124 -23.65 5.26 8.17
CA ALA A 124 -23.79 4.95 6.76
C ALA A 124 -22.84 5.83 5.93
N GLN A 125 -22.32 5.30 4.82
CA GLN A 125 -21.27 5.96 4.06
C GLN A 125 -21.58 6.04 2.57
N PHE A 126 -21.32 7.21 2.00
CA PHE A 126 -21.13 7.38 0.57
C PHE A 126 -19.65 7.60 0.29
N ALA A 127 -19.04 6.63 -0.40
CA ALA A 127 -17.62 6.68 -0.71
C ALA A 127 -17.36 6.59 -2.21
N SER A 128 -16.31 7.26 -2.66
CA SER A 128 -15.80 7.18 -4.02
C SER A 128 -14.27 7.24 -4.02
N PHE A 129 -13.65 6.54 -4.96
CA PHE A 129 -12.21 6.58 -5.16
C PHE A 129 -11.89 7.11 -6.55
N TYR A 130 -11.13 8.18 -6.60
CA TYR A 130 -10.57 8.76 -7.82
C TYR A 130 -9.11 8.30 -7.95
N PRO A 131 -8.76 7.45 -8.92
CA PRO A 131 -7.40 6.96 -9.07
C PRO A 131 -6.42 8.01 -9.58
N GLY A 132 -6.88 8.98 -10.35
CA GLY A 132 -6.08 10.11 -10.83
C GLY A 132 -4.71 9.72 -11.38
N ALA A 133 -3.69 10.40 -10.87
CA ALA A 133 -2.30 10.18 -11.27
C ALA A 133 -1.79 8.77 -10.94
N MET A 134 -2.40 8.03 -10.01
CA MET A 134 -2.05 6.64 -9.71
C MET A 134 -1.99 5.78 -10.98
N SER A 135 -2.89 6.02 -11.95
CA SER A 135 -2.89 5.32 -13.24
C SER A 135 -1.63 5.56 -14.11
N GLU A 136 -0.76 6.48 -13.73
CA GLU A 136 0.52 6.74 -14.41
C GLU A 136 1.71 5.99 -13.78
N ALA A 137 1.50 5.23 -12.71
CA ALA A 137 2.52 4.38 -12.11
C ALA A 137 3.12 3.41 -13.14
N ARG A 138 2.33 2.94 -14.11
CA ARG A 138 2.77 2.14 -15.25
C ARG A 138 3.83 2.79 -16.15
N LEU A 139 4.03 4.10 -16.04
CA LEU A 139 5.04 4.84 -16.80
C LEU A 139 6.38 4.96 -16.05
N ILE A 140 6.45 4.50 -14.81
CA ILE A 140 7.65 4.56 -14.00
C ILE A 140 8.54 3.35 -14.30
N GLU A 141 9.84 3.61 -14.50
CA GLU A 141 10.89 2.60 -14.62
C GLU A 141 11.75 2.58 -13.35
N LEU A 142 12.08 1.39 -12.87
CA LEU A 142 12.89 1.25 -11.66
C LEU A 142 14.39 1.48 -11.95
N ALA A 143 14.88 1.13 -13.13
CA ALA A 143 16.30 1.23 -13.45
C ALA A 143 16.90 2.63 -13.33
N PRO A 144 16.25 3.72 -13.78
CA PRO A 144 16.75 5.08 -13.53
C PRO A 144 16.82 5.41 -12.04
N ILE A 145 15.84 4.91 -11.24
CA ILE A 145 15.80 5.12 -9.80
C ILE A 145 16.99 4.40 -9.15
N VAL A 146 17.19 3.12 -9.48
CA VAL A 146 18.33 2.32 -8.98
C VAL A 146 19.66 2.95 -9.38
N SER A 147 19.77 3.50 -10.60
CA SER A 147 20.97 4.22 -11.03
C SER A 147 21.29 5.46 -10.17
N ARG A 148 20.26 6.09 -9.59
CA ARG A 148 20.39 7.25 -8.70
C ARG A 148 20.74 6.84 -7.27
N VAL A 149 20.10 5.79 -6.73
CA VAL A 149 20.16 5.48 -5.29
C VAL A 149 21.05 4.28 -4.94
N GLY A 150 21.54 3.55 -5.95
CA GLY A 150 22.29 2.31 -5.80
C GLY A 150 21.42 1.06 -5.80
N ASP A 151 22.05 -0.10 -5.76
CA ASP A 151 21.37 -1.40 -5.81
C ASP A 151 20.37 -1.53 -4.66
N PRO A 152 19.12 -1.97 -4.95
CA PRO A 152 18.11 -2.11 -3.92
C PRO A 152 18.39 -3.33 -3.03
N ALA A 153 18.27 -3.15 -1.72
CA ALA A 153 18.13 -4.27 -0.81
C ALA A 153 16.81 -5.00 -1.09
N TYR A 154 15.75 -4.21 -1.27
CA TYR A 154 14.43 -4.69 -1.70
C TYR A 154 13.68 -3.59 -2.46
N VAL A 155 12.82 -4.04 -3.38
CA VAL A 155 11.74 -3.23 -3.97
C VAL A 155 10.43 -3.77 -3.43
N LEU A 156 9.75 -3.02 -2.57
CA LEU A 156 8.40 -3.37 -2.13
C LEU A 156 7.41 -2.90 -3.21
N ILE A 157 6.54 -3.78 -3.64
CA ILE A 157 5.47 -3.54 -4.62
C ILE A 157 4.15 -3.74 -3.88
N GLY A 158 3.59 -2.64 -3.39
CA GLY A 158 2.29 -2.57 -2.73
C GLY A 158 1.16 -2.24 -3.71
N ALA A 159 -0.08 -2.21 -3.21
CA ALA A 159 -1.25 -1.95 -4.04
C ALA A 159 -1.17 -0.59 -4.76
N ASP A 160 -1.30 -0.65 -6.08
CA ASP A 160 -1.23 0.48 -7.00
C ASP A 160 -2.04 0.17 -8.27
N ASP A 161 -1.85 0.95 -9.33
CA ASP A 161 -2.31 0.62 -10.67
C ASP A 161 -1.82 -0.79 -11.08
N PRO A 162 -2.70 -1.72 -11.47
CA PRO A 162 -2.31 -3.10 -11.76
C PRO A 162 -1.22 -3.23 -12.82
N ASP A 163 -1.28 -2.41 -13.89
CA ASP A 163 -0.25 -2.45 -14.93
C ASP A 163 1.09 -1.90 -14.42
N GLY A 164 1.05 -0.93 -13.48
CA GLY A 164 2.24 -0.43 -12.80
C GLY A 164 2.88 -1.50 -11.93
N MET A 165 2.07 -2.20 -11.13
CA MET A 165 2.54 -3.31 -10.30
C MET A 165 3.17 -4.42 -11.14
N LEU A 166 2.51 -4.85 -12.24
CA LEU A 166 3.05 -5.85 -13.16
C LEU A 166 4.38 -5.42 -13.77
N ARG A 167 4.46 -4.17 -14.24
CA ARG A 167 5.69 -3.62 -14.81
C ARG A 167 6.84 -3.66 -13.81
N HIS A 168 6.62 -3.19 -12.59
CA HIS A 168 7.64 -3.18 -11.56
C HIS A 168 8.07 -4.59 -11.17
N THR A 169 7.12 -5.52 -11.02
CA THR A 169 7.41 -6.92 -10.71
C THR A 169 8.24 -7.58 -11.81
N GLU A 170 7.87 -7.37 -13.07
CA GLU A 170 8.61 -7.92 -14.20
C GLU A 170 10.00 -7.30 -14.33
N GLU A 171 10.13 -5.98 -14.14
CA GLU A 171 11.45 -5.32 -14.14
C GLU A 171 12.35 -5.85 -13.02
N CYS A 172 11.80 -6.11 -11.83
CA CYS A 172 12.54 -6.74 -10.73
C CYS A 172 13.08 -8.12 -11.14
N ARG A 173 12.24 -8.98 -11.75
CA ARG A 173 12.68 -10.30 -12.23
C ARG A 173 13.76 -10.22 -13.28
N GLN A 174 13.56 -9.36 -14.29
CA GLN A 174 14.51 -9.21 -15.41
C GLN A 174 15.88 -8.71 -14.96
N ARG A 175 15.90 -7.83 -13.96
CA ARG A 175 17.13 -7.21 -13.45
C ARG A 175 17.72 -7.90 -12.22
N GLY A 176 17.03 -8.89 -11.67
CA GLY A 176 17.46 -9.58 -10.45
C GLY A 176 17.35 -8.73 -9.19
N TYR A 177 16.46 -7.72 -9.17
CA TYR A 177 16.18 -6.96 -7.96
C TYR A 177 15.30 -7.78 -7.01
N PRO A 178 15.73 -8.00 -5.76
CA PRO A 178 14.87 -8.70 -4.80
C PRO A 178 13.62 -7.84 -4.53
N PHE A 179 12.44 -8.45 -4.66
CA PHE A 179 11.21 -7.71 -4.44
C PHE A 179 10.33 -8.33 -3.36
N ILE A 180 9.53 -7.49 -2.73
CA ILE A 180 8.51 -7.82 -1.75
C ILE A 180 7.16 -7.58 -2.41
N ALA A 181 6.30 -8.59 -2.45
CA ALA A 181 4.95 -8.48 -2.97
C ALA A 181 3.95 -8.25 -1.82
N ASP A 182 3.15 -7.21 -1.95
CA ASP A 182 1.99 -6.93 -1.10
C ASP A 182 0.81 -6.52 -2.00
N PRO A 183 0.11 -7.51 -2.61
CA PRO A 183 -0.97 -7.22 -3.54
C PRO A 183 -2.21 -6.59 -2.88
N SER A 184 -2.42 -6.82 -1.57
CA SER A 184 -3.44 -6.15 -0.76
C SER A 184 -4.80 -6.02 -1.48
N GLN A 185 -5.31 -4.82 -1.65
CA GLN A 185 -6.62 -4.54 -2.27
C GLN A 185 -6.76 -5.06 -3.71
N GLN A 186 -5.66 -5.25 -4.46
CA GLN A 186 -5.73 -5.81 -5.80
C GLN A 186 -6.20 -7.27 -5.81
N LEU A 187 -6.11 -7.96 -4.68
CA LEU A 187 -6.69 -9.30 -4.50
C LEU A 187 -8.22 -9.30 -4.65
N ALA A 188 -8.90 -8.21 -4.32
CA ALA A 188 -10.36 -8.12 -4.48
C ALA A 188 -10.77 -8.09 -5.96
N PHE A 189 -10.04 -7.37 -6.79
CA PHE A 189 -10.41 -7.06 -8.18
C PHE A 189 -9.66 -7.90 -9.21
N GLY A 190 -8.40 -8.27 -8.92
CA GLY A 190 -7.52 -9.00 -9.84
C GLY A 190 -7.99 -10.43 -10.07
N GLU A 191 -7.80 -10.91 -11.31
CA GLU A 191 -7.99 -12.31 -11.64
C GLU A 191 -6.76 -13.15 -11.25
N GLY A 192 -6.93 -14.47 -11.18
CA GLY A 192 -5.87 -15.38 -10.74
C GLY A 192 -4.57 -15.30 -11.55
N GLY A 193 -4.66 -15.02 -12.85
CA GLY A 193 -3.48 -14.79 -13.71
C GLY A 193 -2.64 -13.62 -13.24
N LEU A 194 -3.28 -12.47 -13.01
CA LEU A 194 -2.65 -11.27 -12.48
C LEU A 194 -1.98 -11.54 -11.12
N ILE A 195 -2.71 -12.19 -10.20
CA ILE A 195 -2.17 -12.47 -8.86
C ILE A 195 -0.94 -13.37 -8.92
N ARG A 196 -0.95 -14.40 -9.78
CA ARG A 196 0.23 -15.25 -10.00
C ARG A 196 1.43 -14.42 -10.46
N GLU A 197 1.24 -13.55 -11.44
CA GLU A 197 2.31 -12.71 -11.97
C GLU A 197 2.86 -11.72 -10.92
N LEU A 198 2.02 -11.20 -10.02
CA LEU A 198 2.44 -10.28 -8.98
C LEU A 198 3.29 -10.94 -7.88
N ILE A 199 3.06 -12.24 -7.59
CA ILE A 199 3.72 -12.88 -6.45
C ILE A 199 4.82 -13.88 -6.82
N ASP A 200 4.80 -14.45 -8.03
CA ASP A 200 5.79 -15.46 -8.46
C ASP A 200 7.21 -14.89 -8.48
N GLY A 201 8.10 -15.50 -7.71
CA GLY A 201 9.49 -15.08 -7.56
C GLY A 201 9.72 -13.97 -6.52
N ALA A 202 8.70 -13.56 -5.77
CA ALA A 202 8.89 -12.61 -4.68
C ALA A 202 9.84 -13.16 -3.61
N ALA A 203 10.79 -12.35 -3.15
CA ALA A 203 11.63 -12.72 -2.01
C ALA A 203 10.80 -12.82 -0.72
N ILE A 204 9.79 -11.95 -0.59
CA ILE A 204 8.85 -11.94 0.53
C ILE A 204 7.44 -11.66 -0.01
N LEU A 205 6.46 -12.42 0.46
CA LEU A 205 5.03 -12.16 0.25
C LEU A 205 4.40 -11.72 1.57
N PHE A 206 3.80 -10.53 1.58
CA PHE A 206 2.96 -10.07 2.69
C PHE A 206 1.49 -10.32 2.38
N SER A 207 0.73 -10.73 3.40
CA SER A 207 -0.73 -10.84 3.34
C SER A 207 -1.29 -10.91 4.77
N ASN A 208 -2.57 -10.62 4.95
CA ASN A 208 -3.31 -11.05 6.13
C ASN A 208 -3.90 -12.46 5.90
N GLU A 209 -4.57 -13.05 6.90
CA GLU A 209 -5.14 -14.40 6.79
C GLU A 209 -6.20 -14.49 5.69
N TYR A 210 -7.05 -13.46 5.57
CA TYR A 210 -8.10 -13.42 4.54
C TYR A 210 -7.48 -13.30 3.13
N GLU A 211 -6.48 -12.46 2.97
CA GLU A 211 -5.73 -12.30 1.72
C GLU A 211 -4.97 -13.56 1.33
N SER A 212 -4.35 -14.26 2.29
CA SER A 212 -3.73 -15.56 2.05
C SER A 212 -4.71 -16.55 1.44
N HIS A 213 -5.91 -16.65 2.01
CA HIS A 213 -6.95 -17.51 1.47
C HIS A 213 -7.43 -17.07 0.08
N MET A 214 -7.57 -15.77 -0.16
CA MET A 214 -7.90 -15.24 -1.49
C MET A 214 -6.81 -15.55 -2.53
N ILE A 215 -5.55 -15.49 -2.16
CA ILE A 215 -4.43 -15.87 -3.04
C ILE A 215 -4.59 -17.33 -3.46
N GLU A 216 -4.79 -18.26 -2.53
CA GLU A 216 -5.00 -19.67 -2.83
C GLU A 216 -6.21 -19.89 -3.77
N GLN A 217 -7.35 -19.29 -3.44
CA GLN A 217 -8.57 -19.41 -4.26
C GLN A 217 -8.38 -18.89 -5.67
N LYS A 218 -7.83 -17.68 -5.82
CA LYS A 218 -7.70 -17.03 -7.13
C LYS A 218 -6.60 -17.64 -7.99
N THR A 219 -5.47 -17.99 -7.38
CA THR A 219 -4.37 -18.61 -8.13
C THR A 219 -4.63 -20.07 -8.45
N GLY A 220 -5.46 -20.76 -7.66
CA GLY A 220 -5.62 -22.21 -7.70
C GLY A 220 -4.39 -22.96 -7.16
N TRP A 221 -3.47 -22.26 -6.51
CA TRP A 221 -2.33 -22.85 -5.82
C TRP A 221 -2.72 -23.19 -4.38
N SER A 222 -2.25 -24.32 -3.88
CA SER A 222 -2.30 -24.63 -2.44
C SER A 222 -1.35 -23.74 -1.67
N ALA A 223 -1.49 -23.68 -0.34
CA ALA A 223 -0.59 -22.92 0.53
C ALA A 223 0.89 -23.31 0.33
N ASP A 224 1.17 -24.61 0.16
CA ASP A 224 2.52 -25.13 -0.09
C ASP A 224 3.04 -24.70 -1.48
N GLU A 225 2.18 -24.68 -2.50
CA GLU A 225 2.54 -24.19 -3.82
C GLU A 225 2.79 -22.68 -3.82
N VAL A 226 2.00 -21.87 -3.09
CA VAL A 226 2.28 -20.43 -2.89
C VAL A 226 3.65 -20.27 -2.23
N LEU A 227 3.90 -21.00 -1.14
CA LEU A 227 5.17 -20.93 -0.41
C LEU A 227 6.37 -21.35 -1.29
N ALA A 228 6.17 -22.31 -2.20
CA ALA A 228 7.20 -22.73 -3.16
C ALA A 228 7.51 -21.68 -4.23
N LYS A 229 6.62 -20.71 -4.44
CA LYS A 229 6.77 -19.60 -5.41
C LYS A 229 7.47 -18.37 -4.86
N VAL A 230 7.57 -18.27 -3.53
CA VAL A 230 8.15 -17.12 -2.84
C VAL A 230 9.27 -17.55 -1.91
N GLY A 231 10.18 -16.65 -1.56
CA GLY A 231 11.28 -16.97 -0.61
C GLY A 231 10.81 -17.06 0.83
N LEU A 232 9.81 -16.24 1.20
CA LEU A 232 9.28 -16.10 2.53
C LEU A 232 7.82 -15.63 2.46
N GLN A 233 6.95 -16.16 3.30
CA GLN A 233 5.59 -15.65 3.47
C GLN A 233 5.43 -15.06 4.87
N VAL A 234 4.92 -13.83 4.95
CA VAL A 234 4.61 -13.13 6.20
C VAL A 234 3.12 -12.87 6.23
N THR A 235 2.43 -13.52 7.18
CA THR A 235 0.98 -13.38 7.34
C THR A 235 0.67 -12.66 8.64
N THR A 236 -0.03 -11.53 8.55
CA THR A 236 -0.52 -10.80 9.72
C THR A 236 -1.78 -11.47 10.27
N LEU A 237 -1.85 -11.62 11.59
CA LEU A 237 -2.89 -12.37 12.32
C LEU A 237 -3.70 -11.43 13.25
N GLY A 238 -3.71 -10.14 12.97
CA GLY A 238 -4.36 -9.14 13.82
C GLY A 238 -3.80 -9.13 15.23
N ALA A 239 -4.65 -9.35 16.24
CA ALA A 239 -4.25 -9.36 17.65
C ALA A 239 -3.30 -10.51 18.02
N ASP A 240 -3.23 -11.58 17.22
CA ASP A 240 -2.36 -12.72 17.44
C ASP A 240 -0.93 -12.51 16.92
N GLY A 241 -0.69 -11.40 16.22
CA GLY A 241 0.64 -11.01 15.76
C GLY A 241 0.92 -11.36 14.30
N VAL A 242 2.03 -12.04 14.05
CA VAL A 242 2.53 -12.33 12.68
C VAL A 242 3.06 -13.75 12.62
N ARG A 243 2.75 -14.47 11.56
CA ARG A 243 3.34 -15.76 11.20
C ARG A 243 4.29 -15.60 10.02
N ILE A 244 5.47 -16.18 10.14
CA ILE A 244 6.50 -16.20 9.11
C ILE A 244 6.75 -17.63 8.69
N LYS A 245 6.66 -17.92 7.40
CA LYS A 245 6.87 -19.24 6.81
C LYS A 245 7.98 -19.21 5.76
N ARG A 246 8.82 -20.24 5.77
CA ARG A 246 9.78 -20.52 4.73
C ARG A 246 9.74 -22.01 4.41
N ALA A 247 9.86 -22.36 3.12
CA ALA A 247 9.83 -23.75 2.70
C ALA A 247 10.92 -24.60 3.41
N GLY A 248 10.51 -25.70 4.05
CA GLY A 248 11.42 -26.60 4.76
C GLY A 248 11.89 -26.14 6.14
N GLU A 249 11.38 -25.05 6.66
CA GLU A 249 11.66 -24.54 8.00
C GLU A 249 10.40 -24.58 8.89
N GLU A 250 10.58 -24.57 10.22
CA GLU A 250 9.47 -24.41 11.16
C GLU A 250 8.89 -23.00 11.11
N ASP A 251 7.58 -22.88 11.29
CA ASP A 251 6.90 -21.58 11.32
C ASP A 251 7.39 -20.75 12.54
N ILE A 252 7.69 -19.49 12.29
CA ILE A 252 7.98 -18.50 13.35
C ILE A 252 6.73 -17.69 13.60
N VAL A 253 6.27 -17.63 14.85
CA VAL A 253 5.16 -16.78 15.28
C VAL A 253 5.68 -15.70 16.20
N VAL A 254 5.45 -14.45 15.81
CA VAL A 254 5.78 -13.26 16.62
C VAL A 254 4.48 -12.69 17.16
N PRO A 255 4.28 -12.69 18.49
CA PRO A 255 3.05 -12.17 19.08
C PRO A 255 2.93 -10.65 18.89
N ALA A 256 1.69 -10.16 18.88
CA ALA A 256 1.44 -8.72 18.85
C ALA A 256 2.00 -8.04 20.12
N ALA A 257 2.34 -6.76 20.00
CA ALA A 257 2.75 -5.95 21.14
C ALA A 257 1.62 -5.89 22.18
N LYS A 258 2.00 -6.02 23.47
CA LYS A 258 1.06 -5.92 24.59
C LYS A 258 0.95 -4.46 25.04
N ASP A 259 -0.17 -4.14 25.70
CA ASP A 259 -0.40 -2.84 26.34
C ASP A 259 -0.30 -1.64 25.36
N VAL A 260 -0.72 -1.85 24.12
CA VAL A 260 -0.84 -0.77 23.12
C VAL A 260 -2.26 -0.20 23.15
N ALA A 261 -2.39 1.13 23.10
CA ALA A 261 -3.66 1.75 22.80
C ALA A 261 -3.98 1.53 21.32
N ALA A 262 -5.10 0.87 21.03
CA ALA A 262 -5.58 0.79 19.66
C ALA A 262 -5.96 2.20 19.20
N VAL A 263 -5.28 2.71 18.18
CA VAL A 263 -5.70 3.88 17.43
C VAL A 263 -6.28 3.39 16.11
N GLU A 264 -7.29 4.09 15.62
CA GLU A 264 -7.92 3.74 14.37
C GLU A 264 -6.87 3.82 13.24
N PRO A 265 -6.60 2.71 12.53
CA PRO A 265 -5.79 2.78 11.33
C PRO A 265 -6.60 3.57 10.30
N THR A 266 -6.04 4.58 9.75
CA THR A 266 -6.71 5.43 8.73
C THR A 266 -7.10 4.66 7.50
#